data_a91e170cdee5f31c5f3d9ba91ca19d53
#
_entry.id   a91e170cdee5f31c5f3d9ba91ca19d53
#
_cell.length_a   1.000
_cell.length_b   1.000
_cell.length_c   1.000
_cell.angle_alpha   90.00
_cell.angle_beta   90.00
_cell.angle_gamma   90.00
#
_symmetry.space_group_name_H-M   'P 1'
#
loop_
_entity.id
_entity.type
_entity.pdbx_description
1 polymer ?
#
loop_
_entity_poly.entity_id
_entity_poly.type
_entity_poly.pdbx_seq_one_letter_code
_entity_poly.pdbx_strand_id
1 'polypeptide(L)'
;MNILHLVALSLFPAAQPAPAAAPLKVVTTLSILKDLAREVGGDLVQVESLSDPREDPHYVQPRPTLMTRAREADVFIEIGLQLELWGGKVVEGSGNPKIQSGQPGRVIASAGIPTLELPQQLSREWGDVHPFGNPHIWLDPLNAKDMAANIAQGFERVDPAHKSEYEERLKSFQTRIDNALFGEALVKEVGGRQLARRARDGGLDNWLKDKGLSDKLGGWLKRAAPLKGRPIVTYHKSQIYFAERFGLKIPIEIEEKPGIPPSARHRDAVVELIKKQGVKTILEEVFYERGAADYLAKETGAHVVVVPIDIGPDVGIATYFDLIDNVVNRLLESEGAAAGDH
;
A
#
# COMPACT_ATOMS: atom_id res chain seq x y z
N MET A 1 56.58 -53.94 -34.92
CA MET A 1 56.51 -53.39 -33.55
C MET A 1 55.40 -52.34 -33.57
N ASN A 2 54.15 -52.75 -33.23
CA ASN A 2 52.97 -51.87 -33.23
C ASN A 2 52.78 -51.37 -31.80
N ILE A 3 52.93 -50.06 -31.59
CA ILE A 3 52.68 -49.40 -30.29
C ILE A 3 51.21 -49.00 -30.29
N LEU A 4 50.38 -49.69 -29.50
CA LEU A 4 48.98 -49.31 -29.24
C LEU A 4 49.01 -48.14 -28.22
N HIS A 5 48.55 -46.94 -28.64
CA HIS A 5 48.28 -45.84 -27.73
C HIS A 5 46.92 -46.00 -27.08
N LEU A 6 46.86 -46.34 -25.79
CA LEU A 6 45.66 -46.31 -24.98
C LEU A 6 45.34 -44.86 -24.62
N VAL A 7 44.26 -44.32 -25.20
CA VAL A 7 43.71 -43.00 -24.77
C VAL A 7 42.77 -43.27 -23.59
N ALA A 8 43.22 -42.85 -22.39
CA ALA A 8 42.38 -42.88 -21.20
C ALA A 8 41.38 -41.72 -21.24
N LEU A 9 40.11 -42.03 -21.47
CA LEU A 9 38.99 -41.09 -21.37
C LEU A 9 38.71 -40.85 -19.89
N SER A 10 39.16 -39.70 -19.34
CA SER A 10 38.77 -39.28 -18.00
C SER A 10 37.32 -38.77 -17.98
N LEU A 11 36.42 -39.56 -17.45
CA LEU A 11 35.04 -39.16 -17.12
C LEU A 11 35.10 -38.18 -15.93
N PHE A 12 34.95 -36.89 -16.19
CA PHE A 12 34.67 -35.90 -15.13
C PHE A 12 33.23 -36.19 -14.65
N PRO A 13 33.00 -36.36 -13.33
CA PRO A 13 31.66 -36.47 -12.80
C PRO A 13 30.94 -35.11 -13.06
N ALA A 14 29.76 -35.19 -13.69
CA ALA A 14 28.89 -34.00 -13.81
C ALA A 14 28.59 -33.45 -12.40
N ALA A 15 28.92 -32.18 -12.17
CA ALA A 15 28.59 -31.52 -10.92
C ALA A 15 27.09 -31.60 -10.71
N GLN A 16 26.66 -32.23 -9.61
CA GLN A 16 25.25 -32.19 -9.21
C GLN A 16 24.88 -30.73 -8.93
N PRO A 17 23.72 -30.25 -9.42
CA PRO A 17 23.25 -28.93 -9.07
C PRO A 17 23.15 -28.82 -7.54
N ALA A 18 23.70 -27.75 -6.96
CA ALA A 18 23.56 -27.48 -5.55
C ALA A 18 22.07 -27.42 -5.18
N PRO A 19 21.67 -27.97 -4.02
CA PRO A 19 20.28 -27.87 -3.58
C PRO A 19 19.86 -26.39 -3.58
N ALA A 20 18.67 -26.11 -4.14
CA ALA A 20 18.12 -24.76 -4.13
C ALA A 20 18.09 -24.24 -2.67
N ALA A 21 18.56 -23.04 -2.46
CA ALA A 21 18.51 -22.40 -1.15
C ALA A 21 17.04 -22.34 -0.67
N ALA A 22 16.82 -22.55 0.63
CA ALA A 22 15.47 -22.43 1.19
C ALA A 22 14.97 -20.97 1.04
N PRO A 23 13.68 -20.75 0.76
CA PRO A 23 13.15 -19.40 0.62
C PRO A 23 13.30 -18.61 1.91
N LEU A 24 13.54 -17.29 1.80
CA LEU A 24 13.58 -16.38 2.94
C LEU A 24 12.25 -16.42 3.70
N LYS A 25 12.32 -16.55 5.00
CA LYS A 25 11.14 -16.42 5.88
C LYS A 25 10.88 -14.93 6.13
N VAL A 26 9.79 -14.43 5.61
CA VAL A 26 9.41 -13.03 5.68
C VAL A 26 8.15 -12.87 6.53
N VAL A 27 8.21 -11.96 7.50
CA VAL A 27 7.06 -11.58 8.32
C VAL A 27 6.75 -10.12 8.07
N THR A 28 5.49 -9.81 7.81
CA THR A 28 5.01 -8.45 7.59
C THR A 28 4.00 -8.05 8.66
N THR A 29 3.91 -6.78 8.98
CA THR A 29 2.89 -6.26 9.88
C THR A 29 1.51 -6.36 9.26
N LEU A 30 1.34 -5.87 8.02
CA LEU A 30 0.09 -5.82 7.29
C LEU A 30 0.07 -6.76 6.08
N SER A 31 -1.13 -7.17 5.67
CA SER A 31 -1.30 -8.05 4.51
C SER A 31 -0.98 -7.37 3.18
N ILE A 32 -1.15 -6.05 3.09
CA ILE A 32 -0.69 -5.27 1.93
C ILE A 32 0.83 -5.41 1.71
N LEU A 33 1.61 -5.40 2.78
CA LEU A 33 3.05 -5.61 2.71
C LEU A 33 3.41 -7.04 2.32
N LYS A 34 2.59 -8.03 2.73
CA LYS A 34 2.73 -9.42 2.30
C LYS A 34 2.55 -9.56 0.78
N ASP A 35 1.57 -8.87 0.21
CA ASP A 35 1.34 -8.89 -1.23
C ASP A 35 2.52 -8.26 -1.99
N LEU A 36 2.95 -7.05 -1.59
CA LEU A 36 4.11 -6.40 -2.17
C LEU A 36 5.39 -7.24 -2.05
N ALA A 37 5.58 -7.90 -0.90
CA ALA A 37 6.73 -8.79 -0.67
C ALA A 37 6.71 -10.01 -1.60
N ARG A 38 5.52 -10.59 -1.86
CA ARG A 38 5.33 -11.69 -2.82
C ARG A 38 5.56 -11.26 -4.26
N GLU A 39 5.09 -10.08 -4.62
CA GLU A 39 5.30 -9.51 -5.96
C GLU A 39 6.79 -9.37 -6.30
N VAL A 40 7.61 -9.00 -5.34
CA VAL A 40 9.05 -8.81 -5.51
C VAL A 40 9.83 -10.10 -5.28
N GLY A 41 9.44 -10.88 -4.26
CA GLY A 41 10.18 -12.07 -3.84
C GLY A 41 9.86 -13.32 -4.65
N GLY A 42 8.60 -13.47 -5.12
CA GLY A 42 8.13 -14.68 -5.81
C GLY A 42 8.37 -15.93 -4.97
N ASP A 43 8.91 -16.98 -5.60
CA ASP A 43 9.21 -18.26 -4.96
C ASP A 43 10.45 -18.25 -4.05
N LEU A 44 11.21 -17.15 -4.06
CA LEU A 44 12.38 -16.96 -3.20
C LEU A 44 12.01 -16.56 -1.78
N VAL A 45 10.73 -16.30 -1.49
CA VAL A 45 10.26 -15.86 -0.18
C VAL A 45 9.03 -16.65 0.27
N GLN A 46 8.97 -16.94 1.56
CA GLN A 46 7.77 -17.42 2.23
C GLN A 46 7.27 -16.31 3.15
N VAL A 47 6.11 -15.71 2.80
CA VAL A 47 5.62 -14.51 3.46
C VAL A 47 4.36 -14.78 4.27
N GLU A 48 4.35 -14.34 5.53
CA GLU A 48 3.14 -14.28 6.36
C GLU A 48 2.91 -12.85 6.88
N SER A 49 1.64 -12.50 7.14
CA SER A 49 1.24 -11.23 7.75
C SER A 49 0.77 -11.45 9.19
N LEU A 50 1.03 -10.48 10.06
CA LEU A 50 0.70 -10.56 11.48
C LEU A 50 -0.71 -10.04 11.80
N SER A 51 -1.16 -8.95 11.17
CA SER A 51 -2.48 -8.37 11.39
C SER A 51 -3.59 -9.10 10.64
N ASP A 52 -4.81 -8.99 11.15
CA ASP A 52 -6.05 -9.30 10.43
C ASP A 52 -6.44 -8.05 9.60
N PRO A 53 -6.78 -8.18 8.30
CA PRO A 53 -7.18 -7.05 7.46
C PRO A 53 -8.48 -6.35 7.91
N ARG A 54 -9.21 -6.93 8.85
CA ARG A 54 -10.41 -6.34 9.49
C ARG A 54 -10.09 -5.59 10.78
N GLU A 55 -8.85 -5.62 11.26
CA GLU A 55 -8.41 -4.87 12.45
C GLU A 55 -7.81 -3.52 12.02
N ASP A 56 -8.00 -2.50 12.87
CA ASP A 56 -7.32 -1.23 12.71
C ASP A 56 -5.80 -1.42 12.86
N PRO A 57 -5.00 -1.09 11.83
CA PRO A 57 -3.56 -1.32 11.86
C PRO A 57 -2.82 -0.57 12.98
N HIS A 58 -3.41 0.47 13.56
CA HIS A 58 -2.81 1.21 14.68
C HIS A 58 -2.87 0.42 16.00
N TYR A 59 -3.88 -0.44 16.18
CA TYR A 59 -4.25 -0.98 17.50
C TYR A 59 -4.14 -2.50 17.62
N VAL A 60 -3.39 -3.16 16.75
CA VAL A 60 -3.14 -4.61 16.87
C VAL A 60 -2.43 -4.93 18.19
N GLN A 61 -2.95 -5.92 18.93
CA GLN A 61 -2.36 -6.32 20.20
C GLN A 61 -1.10 -7.17 20.01
N PRO A 62 0.06 -6.80 20.58
CA PRO A 62 1.31 -7.55 20.46
C PRO A 62 1.31 -8.82 21.32
N ARG A 63 0.52 -9.82 20.91
CA ARG A 63 0.36 -11.11 21.61
C ARG A 63 1.61 -11.99 21.48
N PRO A 64 1.91 -12.91 22.43
CA PRO A 64 3.04 -13.84 22.35
C PRO A 64 3.08 -14.69 21.08
N THR A 65 1.90 -15.01 20.54
CA THR A 65 1.79 -15.75 19.25
C THR A 65 2.43 -15.00 18.09
N LEU A 66 2.29 -13.65 18.03
CA LEU A 66 2.92 -12.83 17.00
C LEU A 66 4.45 -12.80 17.18
N MET A 67 4.94 -12.73 18.41
CA MET A 67 6.35 -12.79 18.75
C MET A 67 6.97 -14.13 18.33
N THR A 68 6.24 -15.24 18.55
CA THR A 68 6.68 -16.57 18.11
C THR A 68 6.81 -16.66 16.59
N ARG A 69 5.89 -16.08 15.85
CA ARG A 69 5.95 -16.03 14.37
C ARG A 69 7.14 -15.22 13.87
N ALA A 70 7.47 -14.10 14.51
CA ALA A 70 8.63 -13.27 14.17
C ALA A 70 9.99 -13.88 14.57
N ARG A 71 10.02 -14.90 15.44
CA ARG A 71 11.27 -15.49 15.99
C ARG A 71 12.18 -16.08 14.93
N GLU A 72 11.62 -16.70 13.90
CA GLU A 72 12.40 -17.36 12.85
C GLU A 72 12.47 -16.55 11.54
N ALA A 73 11.97 -15.32 11.54
CA ALA A 73 11.98 -14.48 10.36
C ALA A 73 13.43 -14.11 9.94
N ASP A 74 13.71 -14.18 8.66
CA ASP A 74 14.92 -13.62 8.07
C ASP A 74 14.74 -12.13 7.78
N VAL A 75 13.50 -11.74 7.44
CA VAL A 75 13.10 -10.35 7.15
C VAL A 75 11.79 -10.02 7.86
N PHE A 76 11.73 -8.84 8.48
CA PHE A 76 10.53 -8.26 9.06
C PHE A 76 10.24 -6.92 8.36
N ILE A 77 9.03 -6.78 7.81
CA ILE A 77 8.62 -5.62 7.02
C ILE A 77 7.48 -4.90 7.74
N GLU A 78 7.61 -3.60 7.91
CA GLU A 78 6.57 -2.72 8.43
C GLU A 78 6.42 -1.47 7.56
N ILE A 79 5.27 -0.81 7.64
CA ILE A 79 5.07 0.50 7.00
C ILE A 79 6.06 1.50 7.60
N GLY A 80 6.14 1.54 8.91
CA GLY A 80 6.86 2.58 9.65
C GLY A 80 6.00 3.82 9.90
N LEU A 81 6.63 5.00 10.04
CA LEU A 81 5.95 6.28 10.32
C LEU A 81 5.11 6.26 11.61
N GLN A 82 5.41 5.32 12.52
CA GLN A 82 4.66 5.06 13.76
C GLN A 82 3.22 4.53 13.56
N LEU A 83 2.89 3.96 12.39
CA LEU A 83 1.62 3.28 12.20
C LEU A 83 1.50 2.09 13.16
N GLU A 84 2.51 1.19 13.09
CA GLU A 84 2.51 -0.08 13.85
C GLU A 84 3.48 -0.02 15.04
N LEU A 85 3.21 0.84 16.02
CA LEU A 85 4.01 0.89 17.26
C LEU A 85 4.07 -0.46 17.97
N TRP A 86 3.05 -1.31 17.78
CA TRP A 86 2.99 -2.68 18.28
C TRP A 86 4.02 -3.61 17.59
N GLY A 87 4.38 -3.35 16.34
CA GLY A 87 5.37 -4.13 15.57
C GLY A 87 6.74 -4.13 16.24
N GLY A 88 7.17 -2.98 16.77
CA GLY A 88 8.41 -2.89 17.55
C GLY A 88 8.41 -3.82 18.78
N LYS A 89 7.29 -3.90 19.50
CA LYS A 89 7.12 -4.81 20.65
C LYS A 89 7.14 -6.28 20.24
N VAL A 90 6.59 -6.61 19.08
CA VAL A 90 6.66 -7.97 18.52
C VAL A 90 8.10 -8.35 18.20
N VAL A 91 8.83 -7.48 17.55
CA VAL A 91 10.24 -7.71 17.21
C VAL A 91 11.10 -7.87 18.47
N GLU A 92 10.96 -6.98 19.45
CA GLU A 92 11.67 -7.08 20.72
C GLU A 92 11.35 -8.40 21.44
N GLY A 93 10.06 -8.72 21.59
CA GLY A 93 9.60 -9.95 22.26
C GLY A 93 9.93 -11.24 21.51
N SER A 94 10.21 -11.18 20.21
CA SER A 94 10.65 -12.33 19.40
C SER A 94 12.04 -12.84 19.80
N GLY A 95 12.89 -11.95 20.31
CA GLY A 95 14.30 -12.25 20.59
C GLY A 95 15.15 -12.56 19.35
N ASN A 96 14.64 -12.31 18.15
CA ASN A 96 15.34 -12.59 16.89
C ASN A 96 16.34 -11.47 16.57
N PRO A 97 17.67 -11.76 16.57
CA PRO A 97 18.68 -10.73 16.31
C PRO A 97 18.71 -10.24 14.86
N LYS A 98 18.17 -11.01 13.90
CA LYS A 98 18.22 -10.66 12.46
C LYS A 98 17.34 -9.47 12.11
N ILE A 99 16.25 -9.25 12.86
CA ILE A 99 15.18 -8.29 12.55
C ILE A 99 15.09 -7.12 13.54
N GLN A 100 16.05 -6.99 14.46
CA GLN A 100 16.11 -5.85 15.37
C GLN A 100 16.35 -4.54 14.60
N SER A 101 16.09 -3.41 15.26
CA SER A 101 16.34 -2.09 14.68
C SER A 101 17.76 -1.96 14.17
N GLY A 102 17.95 -1.47 12.94
CA GLY A 102 19.26 -1.32 12.30
C GLY A 102 19.83 -2.58 11.68
N GLN A 103 19.19 -3.74 11.82
CA GLN A 103 19.65 -4.98 11.18
C GLN A 103 19.22 -5.07 9.72
N PRO A 104 19.98 -5.77 8.86
CA PRO A 104 19.64 -5.94 7.43
C PRO A 104 18.25 -6.52 7.19
N GLY A 105 17.78 -7.41 8.05
CA GLY A 105 16.44 -8.03 7.97
C GLY A 105 15.30 -7.14 8.44
N ARG A 106 15.56 -5.92 8.98
CA ARG A 106 14.49 -4.96 9.28
C ARG A 106 14.25 -4.05 8.10
N VAL A 107 13.04 -4.06 7.55
CA VAL A 107 12.65 -3.27 6.38
C VAL A 107 11.53 -2.32 6.77
N ILE A 108 11.78 -1.02 6.56
CA ILE A 108 10.76 0.03 6.66
C ILE A 108 10.31 0.37 5.25
N ALA A 109 9.08 -0.02 4.91
CA ALA A 109 8.57 0.13 3.56
C ALA A 109 8.40 1.60 3.14
N SER A 110 8.16 2.50 4.09
CA SER A 110 8.02 3.95 3.85
C SER A 110 9.34 4.71 3.72
N ALA A 111 10.49 4.06 3.83
CA ALA A 111 11.77 4.75 3.85
C ALA A 111 11.96 5.65 2.62
N GLY A 112 12.23 6.95 2.85
CA GLY A 112 12.47 7.93 1.78
C GLY A 112 11.23 8.36 0.97
N ILE A 113 10.04 7.87 1.30
CA ILE A 113 8.80 8.30 0.64
C ILE A 113 8.33 9.61 1.26
N PRO A 114 8.07 10.66 0.46
CA PRO A 114 7.52 11.92 0.96
C PRO A 114 6.14 11.71 1.61
N THR A 115 5.96 12.27 2.81
CA THR A 115 4.71 12.13 3.56
C THR A 115 3.86 13.39 3.48
N LEU A 116 2.55 13.18 3.51
CA LEU A 116 1.54 14.24 3.63
C LEU A 116 1.23 14.51 5.10
N GLU A 117 0.58 15.61 5.37
CA GLU A 117 0.08 15.99 6.70
C GLU A 117 1.14 15.95 7.82
N LEU A 118 2.31 16.51 7.55
CA LEU A 118 3.30 16.75 8.61
C LEU A 118 2.69 17.62 9.70
N PRO A 119 2.60 17.16 10.96
CA PRO A 119 1.95 17.90 12.02
C PRO A 119 2.76 19.14 12.38
N GLN A 120 2.08 20.28 12.54
CA GLN A 120 2.71 21.53 13.00
C GLN A 120 3.02 21.51 14.51
N GLN A 121 2.30 20.71 15.27
CA GLN A 121 2.45 20.54 16.72
C GLN A 121 2.29 19.09 17.12
N LEU A 122 3.16 18.61 17.99
CA LEU A 122 3.12 17.27 18.57
C LEU A 122 2.57 17.38 19.99
N SER A 123 1.29 17.15 20.17
CA SER A 123 0.64 17.09 21.49
C SER A 123 -0.36 15.93 21.52
N ARG A 124 -0.40 15.19 22.63
CA ARG A 124 -1.39 14.13 22.86
C ARG A 124 -2.84 14.63 22.86
N GLU A 125 -3.04 15.93 23.00
CA GLU A 125 -4.36 16.57 22.90
C GLU A 125 -4.98 16.44 21.49
N TRP A 126 -4.15 16.14 20.48
CA TRP A 126 -4.56 15.97 19.08
C TRP A 126 -4.80 14.50 18.66
N GLY A 127 -4.85 13.57 19.63
CA GLY A 127 -5.06 12.14 19.36
C GLY A 127 -3.78 11.43 18.88
N ASP A 128 -3.93 10.41 18.05
CA ASP A 128 -2.83 9.63 17.46
C ASP A 128 -2.17 10.39 16.31
N VAL A 129 -1.41 11.43 16.68
CA VAL A 129 -0.67 12.24 15.71
C VAL A 129 0.63 11.54 15.32
N HIS A 130 0.78 11.26 14.03
CA HIS A 130 2.01 10.68 13.47
C HIS A 130 3.07 11.77 13.24
N PRO A 131 4.17 11.80 13.99
CA PRO A 131 5.16 12.89 13.95
C PRO A 131 5.90 13.01 12.62
N PHE A 132 5.92 11.93 11.84
CA PHE A 132 6.60 11.86 10.55
C PHE A 132 5.66 12.02 9.35
N GLY A 133 4.43 12.45 9.58
CA GLY A 133 3.36 12.58 8.58
C GLY A 133 2.45 11.36 8.53
N ASN A 134 1.42 11.46 7.71
CA ASN A 134 0.39 10.43 7.58
C ASN A 134 0.98 9.10 7.10
N PRO A 135 0.73 7.97 7.80
CA PRO A 135 1.38 6.69 7.48
C PRO A 135 0.67 5.86 6.41
N HIS A 136 -0.54 6.22 5.96
CA HIS A 136 -1.36 5.42 5.03
C HIS A 136 -0.89 5.55 3.57
N ILE A 137 0.42 5.53 3.38
CA ILE A 137 1.09 5.83 2.10
C ILE A 137 0.75 4.85 0.97
N TRP A 138 0.39 3.60 1.30
CA TRP A 138 0.13 2.55 0.31
C TRP A 138 -1.13 2.79 -0.53
N LEU A 139 -1.99 3.69 -0.11
CA LEU A 139 -3.20 4.05 -0.86
C LEU A 139 -2.92 4.96 -2.08
N ASP A 140 -1.68 5.40 -2.28
CA ASP A 140 -1.20 5.94 -3.55
C ASP A 140 -0.41 4.86 -4.33
N PRO A 141 -0.85 4.46 -5.54
CA PRO A 141 -0.14 3.47 -6.35
C PRO A 141 1.32 3.81 -6.65
N LEU A 142 1.67 5.09 -6.73
CA LEU A 142 3.07 5.48 -6.93
C LEU A 142 3.92 5.24 -5.69
N ASN A 143 3.36 5.43 -4.50
CA ASN A 143 4.05 5.08 -3.26
C ASN A 143 4.20 3.56 -3.11
N ALA A 144 3.22 2.78 -3.54
CA ALA A 144 3.34 1.31 -3.55
C ALA A 144 4.51 0.81 -4.40
N LYS A 145 4.83 1.50 -5.52
CA LYS A 145 6.05 1.21 -6.30
C LYS A 145 7.33 1.44 -5.50
N ASP A 146 7.38 2.53 -4.73
CA ASP A 146 8.55 2.87 -3.91
C ASP A 146 8.66 1.93 -2.71
N MET A 147 7.53 1.56 -2.09
CA MET A 147 7.48 0.55 -1.03
C MET A 147 8.02 -0.80 -1.53
N ALA A 148 7.58 -1.25 -2.71
CA ALA A 148 8.09 -2.47 -3.34
C ALA A 148 9.60 -2.39 -3.61
N ALA A 149 10.12 -1.22 -4.00
CA ALA A 149 11.56 -1.00 -4.16
C ALA A 149 12.32 -1.09 -2.84
N ASN A 150 11.79 -0.53 -1.75
CA ASN A 150 12.37 -0.66 -0.42
C ASN A 150 12.39 -2.11 0.08
N ILE A 151 11.34 -2.88 -0.24
CA ILE A 151 11.25 -4.31 0.07
C ILE A 151 12.30 -5.10 -0.74
N ALA A 152 12.41 -4.85 -2.05
CA ALA A 152 13.42 -5.48 -2.91
C ALA A 152 14.84 -5.26 -2.37
N GLN A 153 15.18 -4.01 -2.05
CA GLN A 153 16.46 -3.68 -1.44
C GLN A 153 16.67 -4.39 -0.08
N GLY A 154 15.58 -4.60 0.67
CA GLY A 154 15.62 -5.40 1.89
C GLY A 154 16.02 -6.84 1.62
N PHE A 155 15.42 -7.47 0.62
CA PHE A 155 15.75 -8.83 0.20
C PHE A 155 17.17 -8.93 -0.34
N GLU A 156 17.59 -8.01 -1.19
CA GLU A 156 18.98 -7.95 -1.72
C GLU A 156 20.04 -7.86 -0.62
N ARG A 157 19.78 -7.16 0.49
CA ARG A 157 20.70 -7.09 1.62
C ARG A 157 20.85 -8.42 2.36
N VAL A 158 19.78 -9.21 2.45
CA VAL A 158 19.76 -10.49 3.18
C VAL A 158 20.14 -11.65 2.27
N ASP A 159 19.79 -11.57 1.01
CA ASP A 159 20.02 -12.61 -0.01
C ASP A 159 20.59 -11.99 -1.30
N PRO A 160 21.84 -11.56 -1.29
CA PRO A 160 22.48 -10.93 -2.45
C PRO A 160 22.67 -11.87 -3.65
N ALA A 161 22.55 -13.19 -3.44
CA ALA A 161 22.69 -14.16 -4.51
C ALA A 161 21.56 -14.09 -5.55
N HIS A 162 20.36 -13.67 -5.14
CA HIS A 162 19.17 -13.56 -6.00
C HIS A 162 18.80 -12.09 -6.30
N LYS A 163 19.75 -11.17 -6.21
CA LYS A 163 19.53 -9.75 -6.47
C LYS A 163 18.86 -9.48 -7.83
N SER A 164 19.34 -10.11 -8.89
CA SER A 164 18.82 -9.92 -10.26
C SER A 164 17.35 -10.32 -10.37
N GLU A 165 16.94 -11.38 -9.70
CA GLU A 165 15.56 -11.86 -9.70
C GLU A 165 14.62 -10.90 -8.97
N TYR A 166 15.07 -10.32 -7.85
CA TYR A 166 14.32 -9.28 -7.14
C TYR A 166 14.17 -8.01 -7.97
N GLU A 167 15.24 -7.55 -8.62
CA GLU A 167 15.21 -6.38 -9.52
C GLU A 167 14.28 -6.58 -10.72
N GLU A 168 14.28 -7.77 -11.35
CA GLU A 168 13.42 -8.10 -12.48
C GLU A 168 11.94 -8.12 -12.07
N ARG A 169 11.60 -8.78 -10.96
CA ARG A 169 10.23 -8.82 -10.43
C ARG A 169 9.75 -7.44 -10.01
N LEU A 170 10.59 -6.65 -9.35
CA LEU A 170 10.29 -5.26 -9.01
C LEU A 170 9.94 -4.45 -10.26
N LYS A 171 10.77 -4.54 -11.31
CA LYS A 171 10.52 -3.85 -12.58
C LYS A 171 9.20 -4.28 -13.22
N SER A 172 8.88 -5.57 -13.18
CA SER A 172 7.61 -6.10 -13.67
C SER A 172 6.43 -5.53 -12.89
N PHE A 173 6.47 -5.57 -11.55
CA PHE A 173 5.44 -4.99 -10.69
C PHE A 173 5.26 -3.50 -10.95
N GLN A 174 6.34 -2.72 -10.98
CA GLN A 174 6.29 -1.28 -11.26
C GLN A 174 5.69 -0.96 -12.63
N THR A 175 5.98 -1.77 -13.65
CA THR A 175 5.39 -1.62 -14.98
C THR A 175 3.88 -1.89 -14.98
N ARG A 176 3.44 -2.93 -14.24
CA ARG A 176 2.00 -3.23 -14.10
C ARG A 176 1.26 -2.11 -13.36
N ILE A 177 1.86 -1.53 -12.32
CA ILE A 177 1.29 -0.34 -11.64
C ILE A 177 1.18 0.84 -12.61
N ASP A 178 2.22 1.12 -13.39
CA ASP A 178 2.17 2.21 -14.37
C ASP A 178 1.05 1.98 -15.40
N ASN A 179 0.91 0.75 -15.92
CA ASN A 179 -0.15 0.39 -16.86
C ASN A 179 -1.55 0.51 -16.23
N ALA A 180 -1.71 0.03 -14.99
CA ALA A 180 -2.97 0.14 -14.27
C ALA A 180 -3.34 1.61 -13.97
N LEU A 181 -2.36 2.45 -13.64
CA LEU A 181 -2.60 3.86 -13.29
C LEU A 181 -2.85 4.75 -14.51
N PHE A 182 -2.03 4.61 -15.58
CA PHE A 182 -2.01 5.54 -16.71
C PHE A 182 -2.59 4.95 -18.01
N GLY A 183 -2.77 3.63 -18.08
CA GLY A 183 -3.13 2.90 -19.29
C GLY A 183 -1.91 2.48 -20.13
N GLU A 184 -1.93 1.25 -20.63
CA GLU A 184 -0.83 0.62 -21.35
C GLU A 184 -0.37 1.43 -22.58
N ALA A 185 -1.32 1.97 -23.36
CA ALA A 185 -1.01 2.75 -24.56
C ALA A 185 -0.17 3.98 -24.23
N LEU A 186 -0.52 4.73 -23.19
CA LEU A 186 0.21 5.92 -22.77
C LEU A 186 1.57 5.57 -22.18
N VAL A 187 1.65 4.49 -21.37
CA VAL A 187 2.91 4.01 -20.78
C VAL A 187 3.88 3.56 -21.85
N LYS A 188 3.41 2.87 -22.90
CA LYS A 188 4.23 2.44 -24.03
C LYS A 188 4.81 3.62 -24.81
N GLU A 189 4.06 4.70 -24.95
CA GLU A 189 4.48 5.87 -25.73
C GLU A 189 5.42 6.79 -24.96
N VAL A 190 5.14 7.02 -23.67
CA VAL A 190 5.81 8.05 -22.85
C VAL A 190 6.83 7.44 -21.90
N GLY A 191 6.54 6.25 -21.37
CA GLY A 191 7.28 5.60 -20.30
C GLY A 191 6.74 5.95 -18.91
N GLY A 192 6.57 4.90 -18.08
CA GLY A 192 5.97 5.01 -16.76
C GLY A 192 6.70 5.95 -15.82
N ARG A 193 8.04 5.99 -15.85
CA ARG A 193 8.85 6.91 -15.03
C ARG A 193 8.52 8.39 -15.27
N GLN A 194 8.36 8.78 -16.54
CA GLN A 194 8.04 10.17 -16.87
C GLN A 194 6.62 10.52 -16.44
N LEU A 195 5.66 9.64 -16.66
CA LEU A 195 4.27 9.80 -16.23
C LEU A 195 4.18 9.90 -14.71
N ALA A 196 4.83 9.01 -13.98
CA ALA A 196 4.87 9.02 -12.52
C ALA A 196 5.43 10.34 -11.97
N ARG A 197 6.53 10.85 -12.53
CA ARG A 197 7.08 12.14 -12.13
C ARG A 197 6.07 13.26 -12.34
N ARG A 198 5.42 13.35 -13.51
CA ARG A 198 4.41 14.38 -13.80
C ARG A 198 3.19 14.27 -12.90
N ALA A 199 2.79 13.04 -12.55
CA ALA A 199 1.68 12.82 -11.63
C ALA A 199 2.01 13.23 -10.18
N ARG A 200 3.26 13.01 -9.73
CA ARG A 200 3.73 13.47 -8.40
C ARG A 200 3.83 14.98 -8.30
N ASP A 201 4.24 15.64 -9.38
CA ASP A 201 4.39 17.11 -9.45
C ASP A 201 3.03 17.82 -9.66
N GLY A 202 1.91 17.08 -9.73
CA GLY A 202 0.57 17.62 -10.02
C GLY A 202 0.39 18.18 -11.43
N GLY A 203 1.42 18.07 -12.29
CA GLY A 203 1.44 18.64 -13.64
C GLY A 203 0.98 17.71 -14.76
N LEU A 204 0.51 16.50 -14.46
CA LEU A 204 0.23 15.48 -15.47
C LEU A 204 -0.82 15.95 -16.50
N ASP A 205 -1.95 16.45 -16.05
CA ASP A 205 -3.05 16.84 -16.95
C ASP A 205 -2.66 17.96 -17.92
N ASN A 206 -2.02 19.00 -17.40
CA ASN A 206 -1.55 20.12 -18.23
C ASN A 206 -0.50 19.64 -19.24
N TRP A 207 0.43 18.81 -18.78
CA TRP A 207 1.46 18.25 -19.66
C TRP A 207 0.87 17.35 -20.76
N LEU A 208 -0.12 16.50 -20.43
CA LEU A 208 -0.81 15.67 -21.45
C LEU A 208 -1.53 16.53 -22.47
N LYS A 209 -2.21 17.59 -22.02
CA LYS A 209 -2.90 18.54 -22.90
C LYS A 209 -1.92 19.23 -23.84
N ASP A 210 -0.80 19.74 -23.31
CA ASP A 210 0.23 20.44 -24.12
C ASP A 210 0.89 19.53 -25.17
N LYS A 211 0.93 18.21 -24.88
CA LYS A 211 1.47 17.19 -25.79
C LYS A 211 0.42 16.57 -26.74
N GLY A 212 -0.84 16.90 -26.58
CA GLY A 212 -1.93 16.27 -27.35
C GLY A 212 -2.14 14.79 -27.02
N LEU A 213 -1.84 14.40 -25.75
CA LEU A 213 -1.89 13.01 -25.30
C LEU A 213 -3.05 12.73 -24.32
N SER A 214 -3.91 13.70 -24.04
CA SER A 214 -5.01 13.55 -23.06
C SER A 214 -5.94 12.36 -23.37
N ASP A 215 -6.22 12.12 -24.65
CA ASP A 215 -7.10 11.02 -25.08
C ASP A 215 -6.47 9.63 -24.91
N LYS A 216 -5.14 9.56 -24.73
CA LYS A 216 -4.40 8.31 -24.49
C LYS A 216 -4.34 7.92 -23.02
N LEU A 217 -4.74 8.83 -22.11
CA LEU A 217 -4.82 8.49 -20.70
C LEU A 217 -5.85 7.37 -20.50
N GLY A 218 -5.43 6.32 -19.83
CA GLY A 218 -6.22 5.13 -19.48
C GLY A 218 -6.14 4.79 -18.00
N GLY A 219 -6.40 3.53 -17.69
CA GLY A 219 -6.25 2.97 -16.36
C GLY A 219 -7.09 3.65 -15.29
N TRP A 220 -6.63 3.55 -14.05
CA TRP A 220 -7.35 4.09 -12.88
C TRP A 220 -7.61 5.60 -12.98
N LEU A 221 -6.63 6.39 -13.44
CA LEU A 221 -6.83 7.85 -13.57
C LEU A 221 -7.92 8.21 -14.55
N LYS A 222 -8.06 7.48 -15.67
CA LYS A 222 -9.15 7.69 -16.62
C LYS A 222 -10.50 7.30 -16.02
N ARG A 223 -10.55 6.12 -15.37
CA ARG A 223 -11.79 5.62 -14.74
C ARG A 223 -12.26 6.56 -13.63
N ALA A 224 -11.32 7.01 -12.78
CA ALA A 224 -11.63 7.91 -11.67
C ALA A 224 -11.81 9.38 -12.08
N ALA A 225 -11.69 9.75 -13.37
CA ALA A 225 -11.84 11.12 -13.82
C ALA A 225 -13.16 11.80 -13.35
N PRO A 226 -14.33 11.11 -13.28
CA PRO A 226 -15.57 11.68 -12.76
C PRO A 226 -15.52 12.08 -11.27
N LEU A 227 -14.58 11.49 -10.51
CA LEU A 227 -14.39 11.77 -9.07
C LEU A 227 -13.57 13.04 -8.82
N LYS A 228 -12.86 13.55 -9.84
CA LYS A 228 -11.94 14.68 -9.69
C LYS A 228 -12.66 15.95 -9.21
N GLY A 229 -12.16 16.51 -8.11
CA GLY A 229 -12.74 17.69 -7.46
C GLY A 229 -13.95 17.41 -6.59
N ARG A 230 -14.47 16.16 -6.56
CA ARG A 230 -15.60 15.77 -5.71
C ARG A 230 -15.22 15.79 -4.25
N PRO A 231 -16.03 16.42 -3.37
CA PRO A 231 -15.85 16.35 -1.95
C PRO A 231 -16.40 15.02 -1.41
N ILE A 232 -15.62 14.35 -0.57
CA ILE A 232 -16.03 13.19 0.23
C ILE A 232 -15.74 13.46 1.70
N VAL A 233 -16.48 12.82 2.59
CA VAL A 233 -16.17 12.78 4.02
C VAL A 233 -15.58 11.41 4.32
N THR A 234 -14.46 11.34 5.04
CA THR A 234 -13.84 10.09 5.47
C THR A 234 -14.01 9.92 6.98
N TYR A 235 -13.98 8.66 7.46
CA TYR A 235 -14.03 8.44 8.89
C TYR A 235 -12.74 8.93 9.57
N HIS A 236 -11.61 8.43 9.09
CA HIS A 236 -10.26 8.75 9.52
C HIS A 236 -9.46 9.38 8.36
N LYS A 237 -8.26 9.84 8.64
CA LYS A 237 -7.31 10.43 7.66
C LYS A 237 -6.59 9.40 6.78
N SER A 238 -7.07 8.16 6.71
CA SER A 238 -6.45 7.08 5.93
C SER A 238 -6.41 7.35 4.43
N GLN A 239 -7.45 8.01 3.89
CA GLN A 239 -7.64 8.15 2.45
C GLN A 239 -6.92 9.35 1.80
N ILE A 240 -6.09 10.08 2.54
CA ILE A 240 -5.49 11.33 2.03
C ILE A 240 -4.60 11.12 0.79
N TYR A 241 -3.80 10.03 0.76
CA TYR A 241 -2.95 9.72 -0.39
C TYR A 241 -3.75 9.28 -1.62
N PHE A 242 -4.83 8.52 -1.39
CA PHE A 242 -5.76 8.17 -2.46
C PHE A 242 -6.46 9.42 -3.01
N ALA A 243 -6.97 10.27 -2.12
CA ALA A 243 -7.63 11.51 -2.51
C ALA A 243 -6.70 12.43 -3.31
N GLU A 244 -5.47 12.60 -2.87
CA GLU A 244 -4.46 13.40 -3.58
C GLU A 244 -4.18 12.82 -4.98
N ARG A 245 -4.00 11.50 -5.09
CA ARG A 245 -3.70 10.83 -6.37
C ARG A 245 -4.84 10.92 -7.37
N PHE A 246 -6.08 10.78 -6.93
CA PHE A 246 -7.26 10.76 -7.80
C PHE A 246 -8.00 12.10 -7.86
N GLY A 247 -7.50 13.12 -7.17
CA GLY A 247 -8.04 14.48 -7.20
C GLY A 247 -9.35 14.66 -6.45
N LEU A 248 -9.66 13.83 -5.44
CA LEU A 248 -10.77 14.02 -4.52
C LEU A 248 -10.45 15.12 -3.51
N LYS A 249 -11.47 15.64 -2.84
CA LYS A 249 -11.34 16.60 -1.74
C LYS A 249 -11.88 15.98 -0.46
N ILE A 250 -11.12 16.07 0.62
CA ILE A 250 -11.55 15.66 1.95
C ILE A 250 -11.64 16.92 2.80
N PRO A 251 -12.80 17.60 2.86
CA PRO A 251 -12.94 18.86 3.59
C PRO A 251 -13.03 18.67 5.10
N ILE A 252 -13.39 17.49 5.59
CA ILE A 252 -13.52 17.14 7.00
C ILE A 252 -13.55 15.61 7.17
N GLU A 253 -13.04 15.13 8.29
CA GLU A 253 -13.15 13.75 8.75
C GLU A 253 -14.23 13.62 9.82
N ILE A 254 -14.78 12.40 10.00
CA ILE A 254 -15.74 12.09 11.08
C ILE A 254 -15.05 12.13 12.43
N GLU A 255 -13.85 11.58 12.54
CA GLU A 255 -13.01 11.76 13.72
C GLU A 255 -12.49 13.19 13.78
N GLU A 256 -12.83 13.91 14.85
CA GLU A 256 -12.26 15.25 15.10
C GLU A 256 -10.75 15.18 15.38
N LYS A 257 -10.35 14.07 16.01
CA LYS A 257 -8.96 13.74 16.34
C LYS A 257 -8.73 12.27 16.10
N PRO A 258 -7.65 11.88 15.43
CA PRO A 258 -7.36 10.48 15.15
C PRO A 258 -7.45 9.58 16.39
N GLY A 259 -8.20 8.46 16.28
CA GLY A 259 -8.39 7.50 17.36
C GLY A 259 -9.36 7.93 18.47
N ILE A 260 -10.04 9.06 18.33
CA ILE A 260 -11.02 9.57 19.32
C ILE A 260 -12.40 9.66 18.64
N PRO A 261 -13.44 8.96 19.18
CA PRO A 261 -14.79 9.05 18.63
C PRO A 261 -15.30 10.49 18.55
N PRO A 262 -16.08 10.86 17.51
CA PRO A 262 -16.52 12.21 17.29
C PRO A 262 -17.47 12.72 18.40
N SER A 263 -17.26 13.95 18.87
CA SER A 263 -18.19 14.64 19.77
C SER A 263 -19.51 14.95 19.05
N ALA A 264 -20.61 15.13 19.82
CA ALA A 264 -21.89 15.53 19.26
C ALA A 264 -21.75 16.84 18.46
N ARG A 265 -21.04 17.83 19.00
CA ARG A 265 -20.78 19.12 18.33
C ARG A 265 -20.05 18.94 17.00
N HIS A 266 -19.05 18.06 16.95
CA HIS A 266 -18.31 17.81 15.72
C HIS A 266 -19.19 17.12 14.67
N ARG A 267 -20.00 16.13 15.06
CA ARG A 267 -20.97 15.48 14.16
C ARG A 267 -21.95 16.48 13.54
N ASP A 268 -22.47 17.45 14.33
CA ASP A 268 -23.35 18.50 13.82
C ASP A 268 -22.61 19.38 12.79
N ALA A 269 -21.34 19.74 13.05
CA ALA A 269 -20.52 20.48 12.10
C ALA A 269 -20.28 19.71 10.79
N VAL A 270 -20.07 18.37 10.87
CA VAL A 270 -19.96 17.50 9.69
C VAL A 270 -21.26 17.47 8.90
N VAL A 271 -22.44 17.37 9.56
CA VAL A 271 -23.76 17.45 8.91
C VAL A 271 -23.91 18.74 8.14
N GLU A 272 -23.61 19.88 8.77
CA GLU A 272 -23.70 21.18 8.11
C GLU A 272 -22.79 21.30 6.89
N LEU A 273 -21.56 20.79 7.00
CA LEU A 273 -20.59 20.80 5.91
C LEU A 273 -21.04 19.95 4.75
N ILE A 274 -21.52 18.72 5.02
CA ILE A 274 -22.07 17.81 3.99
C ILE A 274 -23.19 18.51 3.21
N LYS A 275 -24.16 19.12 3.91
CA LYS A 275 -25.28 19.85 3.28
C LYS A 275 -24.78 21.05 2.49
N LYS A 276 -23.87 21.84 3.03
CA LYS A 276 -23.33 23.06 2.40
C LYS A 276 -22.52 22.77 1.15
N GLN A 277 -21.72 21.70 1.15
CA GLN A 277 -20.85 21.36 0.01
C GLN A 277 -21.45 20.33 -0.95
N GLY A 278 -22.63 19.78 -0.62
CA GLY A 278 -23.29 18.76 -1.44
C GLY A 278 -22.49 17.45 -1.49
N VAL A 279 -21.85 17.08 -0.37
CA VAL A 279 -21.13 15.82 -0.27
C VAL A 279 -22.11 14.66 -0.41
N LYS A 280 -21.83 13.74 -1.31
CA LYS A 280 -22.68 12.56 -1.55
C LYS A 280 -22.15 11.30 -0.90
N THR A 281 -20.87 11.23 -0.61
CA THR A 281 -20.17 10.02 -0.15
C THR A 281 -19.51 10.23 1.19
N ILE A 282 -19.82 9.34 2.13
CA ILE A 282 -19.10 9.14 3.39
C ILE A 282 -18.32 7.84 3.24
N LEU A 283 -17.00 7.92 3.27
CA LEU A 283 -16.10 6.77 3.13
C LEU A 283 -15.60 6.31 4.50
N GLU A 284 -15.78 5.03 4.79
CA GLU A 284 -15.45 4.43 6.09
C GLU A 284 -14.71 3.11 5.90
N GLU A 285 -13.74 2.84 6.75
CA GLU A 285 -12.99 1.58 6.73
C GLU A 285 -13.80 0.47 7.43
N VAL A 286 -13.54 -0.80 7.02
CA VAL A 286 -14.30 -1.99 7.46
C VAL A 286 -14.25 -2.26 8.98
N PHE A 287 -13.31 -1.67 9.70
CA PHE A 287 -13.11 -1.90 11.13
C PHE A 287 -13.75 -0.82 12.03
N TYR A 288 -14.30 0.24 11.47
CA TYR A 288 -15.02 1.24 12.25
C TYR A 288 -16.48 0.86 12.51
N GLU A 289 -17.00 1.34 13.64
CA GLU A 289 -18.41 1.17 13.97
C GLU A 289 -19.29 2.15 13.19
N ARG A 290 -20.27 1.64 12.49
CA ARG A 290 -21.18 2.37 11.59
C ARG A 290 -21.97 3.53 12.22
N GLY A 291 -22.07 3.57 13.54
CA GLY A 291 -23.03 4.46 14.21
C GLY A 291 -22.88 5.95 13.87
N ALA A 292 -21.64 6.46 13.73
CA ALA A 292 -21.42 7.85 13.37
C ALA A 292 -21.73 8.11 11.87
N ALA A 293 -21.26 7.26 10.99
CA ALA A 293 -21.49 7.38 9.56
C ALA A 293 -22.98 7.22 9.20
N ASP A 294 -23.69 6.24 9.81
CA ASP A 294 -25.13 6.03 9.62
C ASP A 294 -25.97 7.23 10.11
N TYR A 295 -25.58 7.85 11.23
CA TYR A 295 -26.20 9.09 11.69
C TYR A 295 -26.05 10.22 10.65
N LEU A 296 -24.84 10.44 10.14
CA LEU A 296 -24.59 11.46 9.12
C LEU A 296 -25.38 11.18 7.83
N ALA A 297 -25.39 9.93 7.38
CA ALA A 297 -26.14 9.53 6.21
C ALA A 297 -27.66 9.82 6.36
N LYS A 298 -28.22 9.49 7.52
CA LYS A 298 -29.63 9.77 7.85
C LYS A 298 -29.96 11.26 7.83
N GLU A 299 -29.08 12.09 8.38
CA GLU A 299 -29.31 13.55 8.49
C GLU A 299 -29.06 14.30 7.18
N THR A 300 -28.31 13.71 6.23
CA THR A 300 -27.83 14.43 5.04
C THR A 300 -28.28 13.82 3.71
N GLY A 301 -28.65 12.54 3.71
CA GLY A 301 -28.91 11.78 2.48
C GLY A 301 -27.63 11.32 1.76
N ALA A 302 -26.45 11.51 2.34
CA ALA A 302 -25.21 10.98 1.79
C ALA A 302 -25.14 9.45 1.92
N HIS A 303 -24.40 8.80 1.03
CA HIS A 303 -24.23 7.35 1.03
C HIS A 303 -22.99 6.94 1.81
N VAL A 304 -23.13 5.95 2.71
CA VAL A 304 -21.96 5.37 3.37
C VAL A 304 -21.38 4.27 2.51
N VAL A 305 -20.10 4.43 2.16
CA VAL A 305 -19.31 3.48 1.38
C VAL A 305 -18.25 2.89 2.33
N VAL A 306 -18.35 1.59 2.58
CA VAL A 306 -17.38 0.88 3.43
C VAL A 306 -16.32 0.25 2.54
N VAL A 307 -15.05 0.54 2.79
CA VAL A 307 -13.90 0.01 2.03
C VAL A 307 -12.86 -0.62 2.94
N PRO A 308 -12.20 -1.70 2.52
CA PRO A 308 -10.98 -2.16 3.17
C PRO A 308 -9.82 -1.24 2.79
N ILE A 309 -8.81 -1.18 3.67
CA ILE A 309 -7.51 -0.57 3.39
C ILE A 309 -6.37 -1.58 3.42
N ASP A 310 -6.67 -2.84 3.67
CA ASP A 310 -5.74 -3.96 3.66
C ASP A 310 -6.30 -5.11 2.79
N ILE A 311 -5.54 -6.17 2.60
CA ILE A 311 -5.79 -7.27 1.67
C ILE A 311 -6.09 -8.56 2.44
N GLY A 312 -7.09 -9.30 2.01
CA GLY A 312 -7.40 -10.60 2.57
C GLY A 312 -8.73 -11.18 2.10
N PRO A 313 -8.90 -12.49 2.19
CA PRO A 313 -10.16 -13.16 1.81
C PRO A 313 -11.35 -12.67 2.65
N ASP A 314 -11.10 -12.33 3.92
CA ASP A 314 -12.14 -11.88 4.84
C ASP A 314 -12.69 -10.48 4.51
N VAL A 315 -11.96 -9.70 3.72
CA VAL A 315 -12.38 -8.40 3.19
C VAL A 315 -12.66 -8.43 1.68
N GLY A 316 -12.53 -9.62 1.04
CA GLY A 316 -12.83 -9.82 -0.38
C GLY A 316 -11.82 -9.18 -1.34
N ILE A 317 -10.60 -8.92 -0.88
CA ILE A 317 -9.53 -8.29 -1.67
C ILE A 317 -8.35 -9.26 -1.76
N ALA A 318 -7.97 -9.66 -2.97
CA ALA A 318 -6.91 -10.64 -3.18
C ALA A 318 -5.52 -10.01 -3.37
N THR A 319 -5.44 -8.87 -4.07
CA THR A 319 -4.18 -8.21 -4.46
C THR A 319 -4.22 -6.70 -4.23
N TYR A 320 -3.06 -6.07 -4.34
CA TYR A 320 -2.95 -4.61 -4.35
C TYR A 320 -3.81 -3.95 -5.45
N PHE A 321 -3.84 -4.57 -6.62
CA PHE A 321 -4.62 -4.07 -7.75
C PHE A 321 -6.12 -4.10 -7.44
N ASP A 322 -6.61 -5.20 -6.85
CA ASP A 322 -8.01 -5.32 -6.43
C ASP A 322 -8.38 -4.30 -5.35
N LEU A 323 -7.43 -3.94 -4.46
CA LEU A 323 -7.66 -2.91 -3.45
C LEU A 323 -7.97 -1.56 -4.08
N ILE A 324 -7.14 -1.11 -5.00
CA ILE A 324 -7.34 0.18 -5.69
C ILE A 324 -8.59 0.13 -6.57
N ASP A 325 -8.80 -0.96 -7.31
CA ASP A 325 -10.01 -1.17 -8.10
C ASP A 325 -11.28 -1.10 -7.26
N ASN A 326 -11.29 -1.73 -6.09
CA ASN A 326 -12.43 -1.73 -5.16
C ASN A 326 -12.79 -0.30 -4.73
N VAL A 327 -11.80 0.49 -4.27
CA VAL A 327 -12.04 1.86 -3.81
C VAL A 327 -12.54 2.73 -4.96
N VAL A 328 -11.92 2.67 -6.14
CA VAL A 328 -12.34 3.43 -7.33
C VAL A 328 -13.77 3.08 -7.72
N ASN A 329 -14.11 1.79 -7.83
CA ASN A 329 -15.44 1.35 -8.25
C ASN A 329 -16.53 1.76 -7.26
N ARG A 330 -16.31 1.55 -5.95
CA ARG A 330 -17.29 1.91 -4.92
C ARG A 330 -17.54 3.41 -4.86
N LEU A 331 -16.50 4.23 -5.05
CA LEU A 331 -16.67 5.69 -5.12
C LEU A 331 -17.45 6.10 -6.38
N LEU A 332 -17.17 5.51 -7.54
CA LEU A 332 -17.92 5.78 -8.77
C LEU A 332 -19.42 5.40 -8.64
N GLU A 333 -19.70 4.23 -8.05
CA GLU A 333 -21.07 3.78 -7.77
C GLU A 333 -21.81 4.78 -6.87
N SER A 334 -21.17 5.21 -5.77
CA SER A 334 -21.77 6.16 -4.81
C SER A 334 -22.02 7.53 -5.42
N GLU A 335 -21.13 8.01 -6.29
CA GLU A 335 -21.30 9.30 -6.97
C GLU A 335 -22.28 9.25 -8.16
N GLY A 336 -22.84 8.07 -8.47
CA GLY A 336 -23.77 7.88 -9.59
C GLY A 336 -23.08 7.96 -10.96
N ALA A 337 -21.75 7.81 -10.99
CA ALA A 337 -21.02 7.66 -12.23
C ALA A 337 -21.06 6.17 -12.61
N ALA A 338 -21.70 5.84 -13.73
CA ALA A 338 -21.68 4.48 -14.25
C ALA A 338 -20.23 4.00 -14.34
N ALA A 339 -19.96 2.80 -13.83
CA ALA A 339 -18.72 2.09 -14.12
C ALA A 339 -18.61 2.04 -15.65
N GLY A 340 -17.63 2.76 -16.21
CA GLY A 340 -17.49 2.86 -17.66
C GLY A 340 -17.32 1.47 -18.24
N ASP A 341 -18.02 1.18 -19.32
CA ASP A 341 -17.86 -0.04 -20.10
C ASP A 341 -16.39 -0.26 -20.44
N HIS A 342 -15.93 -1.42 -20.12
CA HIS A 342 -14.54 -1.91 -20.34
C HIS A 342 -14.22 -2.11 -21.82
#